data_e330f2f930838cc8627c6c31d978ee80
#
_entry.id   e330f2f930838cc8627c6c31d978ee80
#
_cell.length_a   1.000
_cell.length_b   1.000
_cell.length_c   1.000
_cell.angle_alpha   90.00
_cell.angle_beta   90.00
_cell.angle_gamma   90.00
#
_symmetry.space_group_name_H-M   'P 1'
#
loop_
_entity.id
_entity.type
_entity.pdbx_description
1 polymer ?
#
loop_
_entity_poly.entity_id
_entity_poly.type
_entity_poly.pdbx_seq_one_letter_code
_entity_poly.pdbx_strand_id
1 'polypeptide(L)'
;RKNILNLFRTKKFNPEKFIEDKKLLIEKYNEEGFRDAIIVSDSVVQINEKQVDVYMTIDEGKKYFFRDIKWVGNTVYPSEILERVLNIKRGDSYNAKLMSKRLFEDEDAVSNLYKNNGYLFFNIDPVEVKINNDSIDLEMRMSEGKQATIRNVIINGNTRLYEHVIRREMRTKPGELYSQEDLVRTLRELAQMKQFDEEKLYEGIDIQPDQENGTVDLVYNLTSKSSDQIELSAGWGQQGIVGS
;
A
#
# COMPACT_ATOMS: atom_id res chain seq x y z
N ARG A 1 13.48 -15.79 25.91
CA ARG A 1 13.72 -14.77 26.97
C ARG A 1 12.40 -14.06 27.24
N LYS A 2 11.84 -14.26 28.46
CA LYS A 2 10.63 -13.51 28.89
C LYS A 2 11.07 -12.07 29.18
N ASN A 3 10.67 -11.13 28.35
CA ASN A 3 10.82 -9.71 28.65
C ASN A 3 9.81 -9.33 29.75
N ILE A 4 10.27 -8.60 30.77
CA ILE A 4 9.47 -8.12 31.91
C ILE A 4 8.21 -7.34 31.46
N LEU A 5 8.26 -6.69 30.31
CA LEU A 5 7.13 -5.98 29.70
C LEU A 5 5.98 -6.88 29.19
N ASN A 6 6.17 -8.20 29.15
CA ASN A 6 5.16 -9.17 28.70
C ASN A 6 4.41 -9.86 29.84
N LEU A 7 4.60 -9.44 31.09
CA LEU A 7 3.97 -10.07 32.27
C LEU A 7 2.44 -10.03 32.25
N PHE A 8 1.86 -9.08 31.53
CA PHE A 8 0.39 -8.89 31.47
C PHE A 8 -0.24 -9.36 30.14
N ARG A 9 0.54 -9.89 29.19
CA ARG A 9 -0.01 -10.49 27.97
C ARG A 9 -0.20 -11.98 28.18
N THR A 10 -1.41 -12.39 28.50
CA THR A 10 -1.82 -13.79 28.42
C THR A 10 -1.85 -14.19 26.93
N LYS A 11 -0.93 -15.03 26.51
CA LYS A 11 -0.96 -15.69 25.20
C LYS A 11 -2.04 -16.78 25.24
N LYS A 12 -3.29 -16.42 24.99
CA LYS A 12 -4.35 -17.39 24.80
C LYS A 12 -4.28 -17.87 23.36
N PHE A 13 -4.39 -19.20 23.17
CA PHE A 13 -4.58 -19.77 21.85
C PHE A 13 -5.94 -19.30 21.30
N ASN A 14 -5.92 -18.75 20.07
CA ASN A 14 -7.11 -18.35 19.34
C ASN A 14 -7.09 -19.07 17.99
N PRO A 15 -8.06 -19.95 17.70
CA PRO A 15 -8.11 -20.70 16.45
C PRO A 15 -8.14 -19.82 15.19
N GLU A 16 -8.87 -18.70 15.23
CA GLU A 16 -8.95 -17.77 14.08
C GLU A 16 -7.59 -17.13 13.80
N LYS A 17 -6.94 -16.61 14.84
CA LYS A 17 -5.58 -16.07 14.71
C LYS A 17 -4.55 -17.12 14.28
N PHE A 18 -4.73 -18.35 14.68
CA PHE A 18 -3.85 -19.43 14.26
C PHE A 18 -3.92 -19.67 12.74
N ILE A 19 -5.10 -19.51 12.14
CA ILE A 19 -5.26 -19.57 10.68
C ILE A 19 -4.53 -18.41 10.00
N GLU A 20 -4.63 -17.20 10.56
CA GLU A 20 -3.90 -16.03 10.08
C GLU A 20 -2.39 -16.20 10.25
N ASP A 21 -1.94 -16.67 11.40
CA ASP A 21 -0.52 -16.93 11.71
C ASP A 21 0.08 -17.95 10.73
N LYS A 22 -0.67 -18.98 10.32
CA LYS A 22 -0.24 -19.95 9.30
C LYS A 22 -0.02 -19.28 7.94
N LYS A 23 -0.90 -18.38 7.53
CA LYS A 23 -0.75 -17.61 6.28
C LYS A 23 0.49 -16.72 6.35
N LEU A 24 0.64 -15.98 7.44
CA LEU A 24 1.80 -15.11 7.66
C LEU A 24 3.12 -15.90 7.69
N LEU A 25 3.10 -17.12 8.21
CA LEU A 25 4.28 -17.99 8.21
C LEU A 25 4.69 -18.37 6.77
N ILE A 26 3.74 -18.80 5.95
CA ILE A 26 4.02 -19.12 4.53
C ILE A 26 4.45 -17.86 3.76
N GLU A 27 3.83 -16.70 4.01
CA GLU A 27 4.27 -15.44 3.43
C GLU A 27 5.73 -15.14 3.80
N LYS A 28 6.15 -15.41 5.04
CA LYS A 28 7.55 -15.25 5.46
C LYS A 28 8.50 -16.17 4.70
N TYR A 29 8.13 -17.43 4.49
CA TYR A 29 8.91 -18.33 3.64
C TYR A 29 9.01 -17.81 2.20
N ASN A 30 7.89 -17.34 1.65
CA ASN A 30 7.89 -16.75 0.30
C ASN A 30 8.76 -15.48 0.21
N GLU A 31 8.76 -14.62 1.23
CA GLU A 31 9.64 -13.45 1.32
C GLU A 31 11.12 -13.81 1.33
N GLU A 32 11.48 -14.98 1.87
CA GLU A 32 12.85 -15.50 1.91
C GLU A 32 13.26 -16.27 0.65
N GLY A 33 12.34 -16.43 -0.31
CA GLY A 33 12.58 -17.11 -1.58
C GLY A 33 12.04 -18.54 -1.69
N PHE A 34 11.38 -19.05 -0.67
CA PHE A 34 10.77 -20.38 -0.67
C PHE A 34 9.32 -20.30 -1.16
N ARG A 35 9.15 -20.01 -2.45
CA ARG A 35 7.82 -19.77 -3.05
C ARG A 35 6.87 -20.96 -3.00
N ASP A 36 7.42 -22.18 -2.95
CA ASP A 36 6.67 -23.43 -2.96
C ASP A 36 6.43 -23.97 -1.52
N ALA A 37 6.77 -23.18 -0.50
CA ALA A 37 6.61 -23.59 0.89
C ALA A 37 5.15 -23.85 1.22
N ILE A 38 4.88 -25.01 1.83
CA ILE A 38 3.56 -25.43 2.24
C ILE A 38 3.56 -25.99 3.67
N ILE A 39 2.46 -25.83 4.38
CA ILE A 39 2.21 -26.54 5.62
C ILE A 39 1.62 -27.91 5.29
N VAL A 40 2.40 -28.96 5.50
CA VAL A 40 2.01 -30.35 5.22
C VAL A 40 0.99 -30.84 6.24
N SER A 41 1.23 -30.52 7.51
CA SER A 41 0.31 -30.88 8.60
C SER A 41 0.43 -29.89 9.75
N ASP A 42 -0.65 -29.71 10.46
CA ASP A 42 -0.67 -28.99 11.72
C ASP A 42 -1.59 -29.71 12.73
N SER A 43 -1.23 -29.66 13.99
CA SER A 43 -2.05 -30.20 15.09
C SER A 43 -1.90 -29.34 16.34
N VAL A 44 -3.00 -29.25 17.08
CA VAL A 44 -3.06 -28.55 18.36
C VAL A 44 -3.43 -29.58 19.41
N VAL A 45 -2.55 -29.85 20.34
CA VAL A 45 -2.74 -30.84 21.41
C VAL A 45 -2.93 -30.09 22.72
N GLN A 46 -4.04 -30.33 23.39
CA GLN A 46 -4.28 -29.79 24.72
C GLN A 46 -3.51 -30.61 25.76
N ILE A 47 -2.60 -29.97 26.48
CA ILE A 47 -1.80 -30.62 27.54
C ILE A 47 -2.55 -30.57 28.86
N ASN A 48 -3.18 -29.41 29.16
CA ASN A 48 -4.01 -29.22 30.35
C ASN A 48 -5.01 -28.09 30.10
N GLU A 49 -5.81 -27.75 31.12
CA GLU A 49 -6.87 -26.69 31.00
C GLU A 49 -6.33 -25.32 30.57
N LYS A 50 -5.02 -25.07 30.69
CA LYS A 50 -4.42 -23.75 30.46
C LYS A 50 -3.36 -23.71 29.33
N GLN A 51 -3.02 -24.89 28.79
CA GLN A 51 -1.89 -24.99 27.85
C GLN A 51 -2.23 -25.88 26.66
N VAL A 52 -1.85 -25.44 25.50
CA VAL A 52 -1.85 -26.21 24.25
C VAL A 52 -0.44 -26.20 23.65
N ASP A 53 -0.06 -27.32 23.04
CA ASP A 53 1.11 -27.40 22.16
C ASP A 53 0.63 -27.39 20.72
N VAL A 54 1.37 -26.66 19.89
CA VAL A 54 1.12 -26.58 18.46
C VAL A 54 2.28 -27.26 17.74
N TYR A 55 1.96 -28.27 16.96
CA TYR A 55 2.91 -28.97 16.08
C TYR A 55 2.61 -28.59 14.64
N MET A 56 3.66 -28.31 13.89
CA MET A 56 3.52 -27.93 12.49
C MET A 56 4.67 -28.55 11.69
N THR A 57 4.32 -29.22 10.59
CA THR A 57 5.28 -29.75 9.62
C THR A 57 5.22 -28.90 8.36
N ILE A 58 6.35 -28.36 7.95
CA ILE A 58 6.48 -27.48 6.80
C ILE A 58 7.39 -28.17 5.79
N ASP A 59 6.95 -28.21 4.55
CA ASP A 59 7.81 -28.48 3.41
C ASP A 59 8.20 -27.12 2.79
N GLU A 60 9.46 -26.75 2.92
CA GLU A 60 9.97 -25.46 2.45
C GLU A 60 10.12 -25.42 0.93
N GLY A 61 10.23 -26.60 0.29
CA GLY A 61 10.54 -26.69 -1.12
C GLY A 61 11.95 -26.18 -1.46
N LYS A 62 12.11 -25.59 -2.65
CA LYS A 62 13.38 -25.01 -3.09
C LYS A 62 13.39 -23.51 -2.84
N LYS A 63 14.58 -22.99 -2.56
CA LYS A 63 14.83 -21.55 -2.55
C LYS A 63 15.08 -21.05 -3.97
N TYR A 64 14.33 -20.03 -4.41
CA TYR A 64 14.45 -19.44 -5.74
C TYR A 64 15.16 -18.08 -5.69
N PHE A 65 15.78 -17.72 -6.83
CA PHE A 65 16.55 -16.50 -7.00
C PHE A 65 16.18 -15.80 -8.31
N PHE A 66 16.24 -14.46 -8.31
CA PHE A 66 16.16 -13.69 -9.53
C PHE A 66 17.40 -13.94 -10.39
N ARG A 67 17.23 -14.33 -11.67
CA ARG A 67 18.33 -14.55 -12.59
C ARG A 67 18.46 -13.43 -13.61
N ASP A 68 17.42 -13.20 -14.40
CA ASP A 68 17.41 -12.19 -15.44
C ASP A 68 16.10 -11.40 -15.36
N ILE A 69 16.18 -10.09 -15.49
CA ILE A 69 15.02 -9.18 -15.48
C ILE A 69 15.13 -8.35 -16.75
N LYS A 70 14.24 -8.62 -17.72
CA LYS A 70 14.18 -7.90 -18.97
C LYS A 70 13.02 -6.91 -18.98
N TRP A 71 13.28 -5.72 -19.49
CA TRP A 71 12.26 -4.69 -19.67
C TRP A 71 11.80 -4.71 -21.14
N VAL A 72 10.50 -4.74 -21.36
CA VAL A 72 9.89 -4.81 -22.69
C VAL A 72 8.80 -3.75 -22.79
N GLY A 73 8.92 -2.89 -23.82
CA GLY A 73 7.97 -1.80 -24.07
C GLY A 73 8.34 -0.45 -23.43
N ASN A 74 9.49 -0.37 -22.77
CA ASN A 74 10.01 0.87 -22.20
C ASN A 74 10.66 1.75 -23.27
N THR A 75 10.02 2.86 -23.60
CA THR A 75 10.51 3.85 -24.58
C THR A 75 10.84 5.18 -23.95
N VAL A 76 10.21 5.51 -22.82
CA VAL A 76 10.37 6.78 -22.09
C VAL A 76 11.61 6.75 -21.21
N TYR A 77 11.78 5.67 -20.44
CA TYR A 77 12.94 5.50 -19.57
C TYR A 77 13.79 4.32 -19.99
N PRO A 78 15.12 4.48 -20.05
CA PRO A 78 16.05 3.39 -20.36
C PRO A 78 16.02 2.35 -19.22
N SER A 79 16.32 1.09 -19.59
CA SER A 79 16.28 -0.05 -18.64
C SER A 79 17.15 0.16 -17.40
N GLU A 80 18.28 0.83 -17.53
CA GLU A 80 19.22 1.11 -16.43
C GLU A 80 18.59 2.00 -15.33
N ILE A 81 17.69 2.91 -15.71
CA ILE A 81 16.93 3.72 -14.73
C ILE A 81 15.91 2.84 -14.04
N LEU A 82 15.17 2.02 -14.79
CA LEU A 82 14.13 1.14 -14.25
C LEU A 82 14.73 0.09 -13.30
N GLU A 83 15.87 -0.49 -13.65
CA GLU A 83 16.62 -1.42 -12.79
C GLU A 83 17.06 -0.76 -11.47
N ARG A 84 17.53 0.48 -11.55
CA ARG A 84 17.92 1.24 -10.36
C ARG A 84 16.74 1.52 -9.44
N VAL A 85 15.60 1.88 -10.03
CA VAL A 85 14.37 2.15 -9.28
C VAL A 85 13.81 0.85 -8.70
N LEU A 86 13.75 -0.23 -9.47
CA LEU A 86 13.31 -1.54 -8.99
C LEU A 86 14.18 -2.05 -7.85
N ASN A 87 15.49 -1.81 -7.91
CA ASN A 87 16.48 -2.15 -6.89
C ASN A 87 16.46 -3.64 -6.49
N ILE A 88 16.14 -4.52 -7.43
CA ILE A 88 16.25 -5.97 -7.32
C ILE A 88 17.38 -6.42 -8.25
N LYS A 89 18.31 -7.21 -7.75
CA LYS A 89 19.50 -7.62 -8.48
C LYS A 89 19.47 -9.10 -8.82
N ARG A 90 20.20 -9.45 -9.86
CA ARG A 90 20.47 -10.85 -10.19
C ARG A 90 21.16 -11.53 -9.00
N GLY A 91 20.63 -12.69 -8.58
CA GLY A 91 21.09 -13.46 -7.44
C GLY A 91 20.41 -13.14 -6.11
N ASP A 92 19.59 -12.10 -6.06
CA ASP A 92 18.74 -11.86 -4.89
C ASP A 92 17.71 -12.98 -4.72
N SER A 93 17.34 -13.30 -3.48
CA SER A 93 16.25 -14.26 -3.21
C SER A 93 14.96 -13.79 -3.86
N TYR A 94 14.26 -14.71 -4.53
CA TYR A 94 12.98 -14.40 -5.16
C TYR A 94 11.95 -13.97 -4.10
N ASN A 95 11.45 -12.76 -4.22
CA ASN A 95 10.46 -12.20 -3.33
C ASN A 95 9.41 -11.44 -4.14
N ALA A 96 8.30 -12.12 -4.44
CA ALA A 96 7.22 -11.53 -5.24
C ALA A 96 6.58 -10.33 -4.56
N LYS A 97 6.48 -10.33 -3.22
CA LYS A 97 5.92 -9.23 -2.45
C LYS A 97 6.81 -7.99 -2.51
N LEU A 98 8.12 -8.16 -2.34
CA LEU A 98 9.07 -7.06 -2.50
C LEU A 98 9.02 -6.51 -3.93
N MET A 99 8.96 -7.39 -4.93
CA MET A 99 8.85 -6.98 -6.34
C MET A 99 7.57 -6.17 -6.58
N SER A 100 6.41 -6.66 -6.10
CA SER A 100 5.14 -5.92 -6.20
C SER A 100 5.24 -4.55 -5.54
N LYS A 101 5.83 -4.51 -4.34
CA LYS A 101 6.02 -3.26 -3.61
C LYS A 101 6.87 -2.26 -4.38
N ARG A 102 8.01 -2.69 -4.93
CA ARG A 102 8.92 -1.85 -5.73
C ARG A 102 8.33 -1.43 -7.08
N LEU A 103 7.40 -2.22 -7.62
CA LEU A 103 6.71 -1.88 -8.88
C LEU A 103 5.55 -0.90 -8.66
N PHE A 104 4.78 -1.03 -7.55
CA PHE A 104 3.46 -0.38 -7.43
C PHE A 104 3.22 0.44 -6.17
N GLU A 105 3.83 0.08 -5.01
CA GLU A 105 3.39 0.58 -3.71
C GLU A 105 4.32 1.64 -3.10
N ASP A 106 5.63 1.49 -3.26
CA ASP A 106 6.60 2.44 -2.69
C ASP A 106 6.45 3.84 -3.29
N GLU A 107 6.78 4.87 -2.52
CA GLU A 107 6.77 6.26 -3.02
C GLU A 107 7.65 6.41 -4.27
N ASP A 108 8.78 5.71 -4.32
CA ASP A 108 9.71 5.64 -5.44
C ASP A 108 9.48 4.42 -6.35
N ALA A 109 8.29 3.82 -6.35
CA ALA A 109 7.96 2.68 -7.21
C ALA A 109 8.10 3.01 -8.71
N VAL A 110 8.37 1.98 -9.51
CA VAL A 110 8.47 2.12 -10.97
C VAL A 110 7.20 2.76 -11.56
N SER A 111 6.01 2.36 -11.10
CA SER A 111 4.75 2.94 -11.57
C SER A 111 4.64 4.43 -11.23
N ASN A 112 5.17 4.86 -10.08
CA ASN A 112 5.13 6.27 -9.67
C ASN A 112 6.09 7.12 -10.48
N LEU A 113 7.24 6.58 -10.91
CA LEU A 113 8.15 7.26 -11.84
C LEU A 113 7.42 7.69 -13.13
N TYR A 114 6.55 6.84 -13.66
CA TYR A 114 5.73 7.15 -14.83
C TYR A 114 4.56 8.07 -14.49
N LYS A 115 3.79 7.73 -13.47
CA LYS A 115 2.57 8.50 -13.09
C LYS A 115 2.88 9.92 -12.64
N ASN A 116 4.03 10.17 -12.04
CA ASN A 116 4.46 11.53 -11.67
C ASN A 116 4.84 12.41 -12.88
N ASN A 117 5.03 11.77 -14.04
CA ASN A 117 5.32 12.44 -15.30
C ASN A 117 4.16 12.36 -16.32
N GLY A 118 2.95 12.22 -15.84
CA GLY A 118 1.74 12.27 -16.66
C GLY A 118 1.28 10.94 -17.25
N TYR A 119 2.05 9.87 -17.14
CA TYR A 119 1.70 8.58 -17.73
C TYR A 119 0.67 7.83 -16.86
N LEU A 120 -0.53 8.42 -16.74
CA LEU A 120 -1.62 7.84 -15.94
C LEU A 120 -2.04 6.44 -16.42
N PHE A 121 -1.95 6.20 -17.73
CA PHE A 121 -2.34 4.93 -18.35
C PHE A 121 -1.22 3.90 -18.36
N PHE A 122 -0.11 4.19 -17.67
CA PHE A 122 0.99 3.25 -17.51
C PHE A 122 0.54 1.96 -16.85
N ASN A 123 0.95 0.85 -17.42
CA ASN A 123 0.77 -0.48 -16.85
C ASN A 123 2.04 -1.30 -17.02
N ILE A 124 2.34 -2.14 -16.05
CA ILE A 124 3.44 -3.09 -16.06
C ILE A 124 2.99 -4.44 -15.54
N ASP A 125 3.36 -5.50 -16.24
CA ASP A 125 3.05 -6.88 -15.89
C ASP A 125 4.37 -7.68 -15.81
N PRO A 126 4.77 -8.09 -14.60
CA PRO A 126 5.93 -8.95 -14.40
C PRO A 126 5.59 -10.41 -14.77
N VAL A 127 6.13 -10.90 -15.87
CA VAL A 127 5.87 -12.24 -16.38
C VAL A 127 7.07 -13.15 -16.13
N GLU A 128 6.86 -14.28 -15.46
CA GLU A 128 7.86 -15.35 -15.35
C GLU A 128 7.97 -16.08 -16.69
N VAL A 129 9.09 -15.90 -17.38
CA VAL A 129 9.27 -16.51 -18.71
C VAL A 129 10.01 -17.83 -18.67
N LYS A 130 10.84 -18.04 -17.65
CA LYS A 130 11.60 -19.28 -17.52
C LYS A 130 11.99 -19.55 -16.08
N ILE A 131 11.82 -20.79 -15.67
CA ILE A 131 12.36 -21.30 -14.41
C ILE A 131 13.42 -22.35 -14.76
N ASN A 132 14.64 -22.15 -14.30
CA ASN A 132 15.74 -23.05 -14.51
C ASN A 132 16.36 -23.45 -13.16
N ASN A 133 16.05 -24.67 -12.70
CA ASN A 133 16.39 -25.21 -11.38
C ASN A 133 15.83 -24.39 -10.24
N ASP A 134 16.60 -23.40 -9.75
CA ASP A 134 16.32 -22.50 -8.62
C ASP A 134 16.30 -21.01 -9.04
N SER A 135 16.35 -20.75 -10.33
CA SER A 135 16.51 -19.40 -10.87
C SER A 135 15.36 -19.04 -11.78
N ILE A 136 14.83 -17.83 -11.63
CA ILE A 136 13.66 -17.30 -12.33
C ILE A 136 14.07 -16.14 -13.22
N ASP A 137 13.69 -16.22 -14.51
CA ASP A 137 13.79 -15.12 -15.45
C ASP A 137 12.46 -14.42 -15.58
N LEU A 138 12.48 -13.10 -15.54
CA LEU A 138 11.32 -12.23 -15.63
C LEU A 138 11.37 -11.34 -16.87
N GLU A 139 10.21 -11.12 -17.46
CA GLU A 139 9.97 -10.03 -18.40
C GLU A 139 9.01 -9.03 -17.76
N MET A 140 9.46 -7.79 -17.60
CA MET A 140 8.65 -6.66 -17.21
C MET A 140 7.98 -6.09 -18.46
N ARG A 141 6.78 -6.56 -18.76
CA ARG A 141 6.02 -6.13 -19.95
C ARG A 141 5.27 -4.86 -19.64
N MET A 142 5.57 -3.80 -20.36
CA MET A 142 5.08 -2.47 -20.08
C MET A 142 4.24 -1.93 -21.23
N SER A 143 3.23 -1.16 -20.85
CA SER A 143 2.49 -0.27 -21.75
C SER A 143 2.52 1.12 -21.15
N GLU A 144 3.26 2.04 -21.77
CA GLU A 144 3.48 3.39 -21.24
C GLU A 144 2.28 4.31 -21.45
N GLY A 145 1.55 4.12 -22.54
CA GLY A 145 0.41 4.94 -22.90
C GLY A 145 0.78 6.38 -23.29
N LYS A 146 -0.22 7.25 -23.33
CA LYS A 146 -0.05 8.69 -23.56
C LYS A 146 0.04 9.41 -22.22
N GLN A 147 0.69 10.56 -22.20
CA GLN A 147 0.59 11.47 -21.06
C GLN A 147 -0.84 12.03 -20.96
N ALA A 148 -1.35 12.11 -19.73
CA ALA A 148 -2.64 12.68 -19.41
C ALA A 148 -2.48 14.11 -18.87
N THR A 149 -3.30 15.04 -19.39
CA THR A 149 -3.42 16.41 -18.89
C THR A 149 -4.68 16.52 -18.03
N ILE A 150 -4.59 17.17 -16.89
CA ILE A 150 -5.75 17.44 -16.02
C ILE A 150 -6.69 18.40 -16.77
N ARG A 151 -7.88 17.92 -17.10
CA ARG A 151 -8.91 18.73 -17.79
C ARG A 151 -9.70 19.56 -16.78
N ASN A 152 -10.24 18.89 -15.75
CA ASN A 152 -11.02 19.53 -14.70
C ASN A 152 -10.58 19.07 -13.32
N VAL A 153 -10.69 19.98 -12.34
CA VAL A 153 -10.60 19.67 -10.92
C VAL A 153 -11.91 20.09 -10.26
N ILE A 154 -12.71 19.10 -9.87
CA ILE A 154 -14.05 19.26 -9.31
C ILE A 154 -13.98 19.03 -7.80
N ILE A 155 -14.60 19.92 -7.03
CA ILE A 155 -14.67 19.84 -5.58
C ILE A 155 -16.13 19.72 -5.16
N ASN A 156 -16.49 18.62 -4.53
CA ASN A 156 -17.82 18.34 -4.03
C ASN A 156 -17.83 18.27 -2.49
N GLY A 157 -19.01 18.45 -1.89
CA GLY A 157 -19.25 18.15 -0.46
C GLY A 157 -18.69 19.17 0.53
N ASN A 158 -18.02 20.22 0.06
CA ASN A 158 -17.56 21.30 0.94
C ASN A 158 -18.72 22.28 1.26
N THR A 159 -19.10 22.33 2.53
CA THR A 159 -20.20 23.20 2.98
C THR A 159 -19.74 24.34 3.90
N ARG A 160 -18.49 24.33 4.34
CA ARG A 160 -18.00 25.25 5.40
C ARG A 160 -16.92 26.22 4.95
N LEU A 161 -16.13 25.87 3.95
CA LEU A 161 -15.05 26.70 3.44
C LEU A 161 -15.39 27.28 2.06
N TYR A 162 -14.86 28.46 1.78
CA TYR A 162 -14.92 28.99 0.43
C TYR A 162 -14.01 28.15 -0.49
N GLU A 163 -14.47 27.84 -1.67
CA GLU A 163 -13.77 26.97 -2.61
C GLU A 163 -12.35 27.48 -2.94
N HIS A 164 -12.17 28.80 -3.05
CA HIS A 164 -10.84 29.38 -3.33
C HIS A 164 -9.80 29.07 -2.23
N VAL A 165 -10.24 28.87 -0.99
CA VAL A 165 -9.36 28.50 0.13
C VAL A 165 -8.84 27.07 -0.07
N ILE A 166 -9.73 26.16 -0.50
CA ILE A 166 -9.37 24.77 -0.79
C ILE A 166 -8.43 24.72 -2.01
N ARG A 167 -8.81 25.39 -3.11
CA ARG A 167 -8.01 25.43 -4.35
C ARG A 167 -6.60 25.96 -4.15
N ARG A 168 -6.39 26.87 -3.22
CA ARG A 168 -5.07 27.41 -2.91
C ARG A 168 -4.10 26.35 -2.37
N GLU A 169 -4.61 25.37 -1.63
CA GLU A 169 -3.82 24.28 -1.05
C GLU A 169 -3.64 23.10 -2.03
N MET A 170 -4.34 23.13 -3.17
CA MET A 170 -4.25 22.06 -4.16
C MET A 170 -3.04 22.25 -5.09
N ARG A 171 -2.32 21.16 -5.31
CA ARG A 171 -1.22 21.11 -6.28
C ARG A 171 -1.68 20.70 -7.67
N THR A 172 -2.77 19.94 -7.75
CA THR A 172 -3.38 19.53 -9.01
C THR A 172 -4.19 20.68 -9.62
N LYS A 173 -3.84 21.11 -10.84
CA LYS A 173 -4.49 22.24 -11.52
C LYS A 173 -4.91 21.86 -12.94
N PRO A 174 -6.06 22.38 -13.43
CA PRO A 174 -6.44 22.21 -14.82
C PRO A 174 -5.36 22.75 -15.78
N GLY A 175 -5.06 21.99 -16.84
CA GLY A 175 -4.06 22.29 -17.85
C GLY A 175 -2.65 21.79 -17.54
N GLU A 176 -2.38 21.32 -16.33
CA GLU A 176 -1.10 20.71 -15.97
C GLU A 176 -1.12 19.19 -16.27
N LEU A 177 0.07 18.59 -16.41
CA LEU A 177 0.19 17.14 -16.52
C LEU A 177 -0.28 16.48 -15.21
N TYR A 178 -0.88 15.30 -15.33
CA TYR A 178 -1.18 14.48 -14.17
C TYR A 178 0.10 14.11 -13.41
N SER A 179 0.05 14.20 -12.11
CA SER A 179 1.11 13.74 -11.22
C SER A 179 0.51 13.05 -10.00
N GLN A 180 0.88 11.80 -9.79
CA GLN A 180 0.47 11.03 -8.61
C GLN A 180 1.02 11.67 -7.32
N GLU A 181 2.25 12.18 -7.37
CA GLU A 181 2.86 12.88 -6.24
C GLU A 181 2.07 14.13 -5.86
N ASP A 182 1.67 14.95 -6.85
CA ASP A 182 0.90 16.16 -6.60
C ASP A 182 -0.51 15.87 -6.10
N LEU A 183 -1.12 14.76 -6.54
CA LEU A 183 -2.38 14.28 -6.00
C LEU A 183 -2.24 13.92 -4.51
N VAL A 184 -1.27 13.07 -4.16
CA VAL A 184 -1.01 12.67 -2.77
C VAL A 184 -0.65 13.87 -1.90
N ARG A 185 0.15 14.78 -2.44
CA ARG A 185 0.53 16.03 -1.74
C ARG A 185 -0.70 16.91 -1.49
N THR A 186 -1.58 17.06 -2.47
CA THR A 186 -2.86 17.77 -2.32
C THR A 186 -3.69 17.19 -1.18
N LEU A 187 -3.86 15.85 -1.15
CA LEU A 187 -4.61 15.19 -0.08
C LEU A 187 -3.99 15.44 1.30
N ARG A 188 -2.67 15.39 1.39
CA ARG A 188 -1.93 15.65 2.63
C ARG A 188 -2.11 17.10 3.11
N GLU A 189 -2.07 18.06 2.19
CA GLU A 189 -2.30 19.48 2.52
C GLU A 189 -3.75 19.73 2.95
N LEU A 190 -4.73 19.12 2.29
CA LEU A 190 -6.14 19.19 2.71
C LEU A 190 -6.38 18.55 4.08
N ALA A 191 -5.72 17.43 4.39
CA ALA A 191 -5.78 16.79 5.70
C ALA A 191 -5.24 17.69 6.82
N GLN A 192 -4.13 18.42 6.54
CA GLN A 192 -3.52 19.37 7.49
C GLN A 192 -4.43 20.55 7.83
N MET A 193 -5.38 20.90 6.98
CA MET A 193 -6.36 21.94 7.28
C MET A 193 -7.27 21.58 8.48
N LYS A 194 -7.36 20.29 8.87
CA LYS A 194 -8.18 19.75 9.98
C LYS A 194 -9.68 20.04 9.88
N GLN A 195 -10.15 20.45 8.70
CA GLN A 195 -11.55 20.74 8.41
C GLN A 195 -12.29 19.53 7.83
N PHE A 196 -11.54 18.58 7.30
CA PHE A 196 -12.05 17.40 6.63
C PHE A 196 -11.78 16.13 7.44
N ASP A 197 -12.63 15.12 7.23
CA ASP A 197 -12.43 13.77 7.74
C ASP A 197 -11.28 13.12 6.98
N GLU A 198 -10.19 12.83 7.67
CA GLU A 198 -8.94 12.37 7.05
C GLU A 198 -9.10 11.00 6.37
N GLU A 199 -9.83 10.07 6.99
CA GLU A 199 -10.07 8.74 6.39
C GLU A 199 -10.87 8.86 5.10
N LYS A 200 -11.91 9.68 5.10
CA LYS A 200 -12.77 9.91 3.93
C LYS A 200 -12.12 10.75 2.84
N LEU A 201 -11.08 11.51 3.14
CA LEU A 201 -10.34 12.27 2.14
C LEU A 201 -9.68 11.37 1.10
N TYR A 202 -9.03 10.30 1.54
CA TYR A 202 -8.36 9.37 0.64
C TYR A 202 -9.34 8.49 -0.15
N GLU A 203 -10.47 8.14 0.44
CA GLU A 203 -11.53 7.38 -0.24
C GLU A 203 -12.37 8.24 -1.20
N GLY A 204 -12.41 9.56 -0.93
CA GLY A 204 -13.26 10.50 -1.67
C GLY A 204 -12.69 10.97 -3.01
N ILE A 205 -11.51 10.49 -3.40
CA ILE A 205 -10.92 10.84 -4.70
C ILE A 205 -11.44 9.93 -5.79
N ASP A 206 -12.03 10.54 -6.81
CA ASP A 206 -12.41 9.85 -8.03
C ASP A 206 -11.58 10.41 -9.20
N ILE A 207 -10.82 9.52 -9.83
CA ILE A 207 -9.97 9.81 -10.98
C ILE A 207 -10.70 9.30 -12.22
N GLN A 208 -11.11 10.20 -13.10
CA GLN A 208 -11.88 9.89 -14.30
C GLN A 208 -10.99 10.06 -15.54
N PRO A 209 -10.29 8.98 -15.97
CA PRO A 209 -9.39 9.05 -17.11
C PRO A 209 -10.13 8.99 -18.44
N ASP A 210 -9.70 9.80 -19.40
CA ASP A 210 -10.13 9.78 -20.80
C ASP A 210 -8.89 9.43 -21.66
N GLN A 211 -8.73 8.15 -21.94
CA GLN A 211 -7.56 7.64 -22.65
C GLN A 211 -7.53 8.09 -24.13
N GLU A 212 -8.69 8.26 -24.75
CA GLU A 212 -8.77 8.68 -26.16
C GLU A 212 -8.20 10.09 -26.33
N ASN A 213 -8.60 11.01 -25.45
CA ASN A 213 -8.19 12.40 -25.50
C ASN A 213 -6.89 12.69 -24.73
N GLY A 214 -6.37 11.73 -23.96
CA GLY A 214 -5.19 11.92 -23.10
C GLY A 214 -5.47 12.95 -21.99
N THR A 215 -6.66 12.92 -21.40
CA THR A 215 -7.06 13.83 -20.33
C THR A 215 -7.58 13.09 -19.12
N VAL A 216 -7.66 13.79 -17.98
CA VAL A 216 -8.21 13.26 -16.75
C VAL A 216 -8.99 14.33 -16.00
N ASP A 217 -10.16 13.97 -15.47
CA ASP A 217 -10.89 14.78 -14.51
C ASP A 217 -10.60 14.25 -13.11
N LEU A 218 -10.32 15.14 -12.17
CA LEU A 218 -10.07 14.82 -10.76
C LEU A 218 -11.26 15.34 -9.95
N VAL A 219 -11.96 14.44 -9.27
CA VAL A 219 -13.11 14.78 -8.43
C VAL A 219 -12.77 14.53 -6.97
N TYR A 220 -12.76 15.59 -6.19
CA TYR A 220 -12.51 15.58 -4.76
C TYR A 220 -13.84 15.64 -3.99
N ASN A 221 -14.31 14.51 -3.47
CA ASN A 221 -15.51 14.44 -2.64
C ASN A 221 -15.10 14.65 -1.17
N LEU A 222 -15.19 15.89 -0.72
CA LEU A 222 -14.74 16.30 0.61
C LEU A 222 -15.87 16.10 1.63
N THR A 223 -15.56 15.43 2.74
CA THR A 223 -16.46 15.31 3.87
C THR A 223 -15.95 16.19 5.02
N SER A 224 -16.75 17.17 5.43
CA SER A 224 -16.39 18.02 6.58
C SER A 224 -16.33 17.22 7.87
N LYS A 225 -15.32 17.47 8.68
CA LYS A 225 -15.20 16.86 10.01
C LYS A 225 -16.35 17.35 10.89
N SER A 226 -16.98 16.44 11.65
CA SER A 226 -17.97 16.83 12.66
C SER A 226 -17.28 17.67 13.74
N SER A 227 -17.88 18.83 14.05
CA SER A 227 -17.37 19.73 15.09
C SER A 227 -17.93 19.43 16.48
N ASP A 228 -18.82 18.46 16.61
CA ASP A 228 -19.48 18.14 17.87
C ASP A 228 -18.60 17.22 18.71
N GLN A 229 -17.61 17.81 19.39
CA GLN A 229 -16.92 17.17 20.51
C GLN A 229 -17.61 17.59 21.81
N ILE A 230 -18.35 16.65 22.40
CA ILE A 230 -18.87 16.82 23.78
C ILE A 230 -17.73 16.33 24.69
N GLU A 231 -17.01 17.25 25.32
CA GLU A 231 -16.09 16.93 26.40
C GLU A 231 -16.88 16.83 27.70
N LEU A 232 -17.11 15.62 28.18
CA LEU A 232 -17.63 15.37 29.52
C LEU A 232 -16.41 15.25 30.45
N SER A 233 -16.14 16.30 31.24
CA SER A 233 -15.16 16.25 32.33
C SER A 233 -15.84 16.05 33.66
N ALA A 234 -15.45 15.00 34.40
CA ALA A 234 -15.86 14.78 35.76
C ALA A 234 -14.65 14.94 36.70
N GLY A 235 -14.70 15.91 37.56
CA GLY A 235 -13.69 16.17 38.57
C GLY A 235 -14.17 15.76 39.97
N TRP A 236 -13.28 15.23 40.81
CA TRP A 236 -13.55 14.94 42.22
C TRP A 236 -13.02 16.11 43.08
N GLY A 237 -13.90 16.89 43.66
CA GLY A 237 -13.54 17.96 44.58
C GLY A 237 -13.94 17.63 46.01
N GLN A 238 -13.47 18.43 46.97
CA GLN A 238 -13.79 18.25 48.42
C GLN A 238 -15.30 18.30 48.75
N GLN A 239 -16.15 18.73 47.84
CA GLN A 239 -17.60 18.81 47.99
C GLN A 239 -18.39 17.81 47.13
N GLY A 240 -17.75 16.85 46.51
CA GLY A 240 -18.39 15.85 45.65
C GLY A 240 -17.97 15.89 44.17
N ILE A 241 -18.71 15.18 43.34
CA ILE A 241 -18.46 15.10 41.89
C ILE A 241 -19.00 16.38 41.23
N VAL A 242 -18.14 17.10 40.52
CA VAL A 242 -18.55 18.26 39.72
C VAL A 242 -18.38 17.84 38.26
N GLY A 243 -19.46 17.84 37.50
CA GLY A 243 -19.49 17.64 36.05
C GLY A 243 -19.70 18.98 35.33
N SER A 244 -19.00 19.17 34.22
CA SER A 244 -19.24 20.30 33.31
C SER A 244 -19.41 19.79 31.87
#